data_a80db70398703f2f4bebfbc6959a81f7
#
_entry.id   a80db70398703f2f4bebfbc6959a81f7
#
_cell.length_a   1.000
_cell.length_b   1.000
_cell.length_c   1.000
_cell.angle_alpha   90.00
_cell.angle_beta   90.00
_cell.angle_gamma   90.00
#
_symmetry.space_group_name_H-M   'P 1'
#
loop_
_entity.id
_entity.type
_entity.pdbx_description
1 polymer ?
#
loop_
_entity_poly.entity_id
_entity_poly.type
_entity_poly.pdbx_seq_one_letter_code
_entity_poly.pdbx_strand_id
1 'polypeptide(L)'
;MVNLRCPVCAGALEKRAGAYLCPKNHSFDIAKSGYVNLLLNSSQGHHGDDKLMVRARRDFLDKGYYDRFIAAVADAAAEFTPPEATVLDAGCGEGIYSLAVLRAIEKAGKHGELLGVDISKTALQYASKRSPDFTLCVASCAHLPVEDGSVDEVLNIFSPFVPEEFARVLKRGGYLLR
;
A
#
# COMPACT_ATOMS: atom_id res chain seq x y z
N MET A 1 3.33 13.38 3.23
CA MET A 1 4.38 12.34 3.54
C MET A 1 3.73 11.24 4.33
N VAL A 2 3.84 10.00 3.84
CA VAL A 2 3.20 8.84 4.47
C VAL A 2 3.76 8.61 5.87
N ASN A 3 2.88 8.55 6.88
CA ASN A 3 3.26 8.40 8.29
C ASN A 3 3.25 6.92 8.69
N LEU A 4 4.40 6.24 8.51
CA LEU A 4 4.58 4.88 8.98
C LEU A 4 4.84 4.83 10.49
N ARG A 5 4.31 3.79 11.16
CA ARG A 5 4.53 3.50 12.58
C ARG A 5 5.42 2.28 12.77
N CYS A 6 6.24 2.35 13.79
CA CYS A 6 7.08 1.23 14.20
C CYS A 6 6.22 0.07 14.71
N PRO A 7 6.31 -1.13 14.11
CA PRO A 7 5.49 -2.27 14.54
C PRO A 7 5.86 -2.80 15.93
N VAL A 8 7.01 -2.39 16.49
CA VAL A 8 7.47 -2.80 17.82
C VAL A 8 6.97 -1.87 18.92
N CYS A 9 6.98 -0.54 18.68
CA CYS A 9 6.71 0.43 19.73
C CYS A 9 5.71 1.51 19.36
N ALA A 10 5.09 1.40 18.19
CA ALA A 10 4.13 2.35 17.61
C ALA A 10 4.65 3.79 17.44
N GLY A 11 5.93 4.08 17.67
CA GLY A 11 6.54 5.38 17.39
C GLY A 11 6.64 5.66 15.89
N ALA A 12 6.66 6.94 15.50
CA ALA A 12 6.80 7.33 14.10
C ALA A 12 8.09 6.77 13.49
N LEU A 13 8.03 6.37 12.22
CA LEU A 13 9.18 5.90 11.47
C LEU A 13 9.67 7.00 10.53
N GLU A 14 10.94 7.36 10.64
CA GLU A 14 11.61 8.28 9.74
C GLU A 14 12.51 7.52 8.76
N LYS A 15 12.44 7.87 7.48
CA LYS A 15 13.32 7.31 6.45
C LYS A 15 14.70 7.97 6.53
N ARG A 16 15.75 7.18 6.76
CA ARG A 16 17.15 7.62 6.84
C ARG A 16 18.05 6.62 6.11
N ALA A 17 18.91 7.12 5.22
CA ALA A 17 20.04 6.37 4.61
C ALA A 17 19.76 4.88 4.33
N GLY A 18 18.61 4.54 3.72
CA GLY A 18 18.30 3.16 3.32
C GLY A 18 17.56 2.32 4.36
N ALA A 19 17.12 2.92 5.46
CA ALA A 19 16.30 2.27 6.49
C ALA A 19 15.21 3.21 7.02
N TYR A 20 14.23 2.64 7.70
CA TYR A 20 13.28 3.37 8.55
C TYR A 20 13.66 3.19 10.02
N LEU A 21 13.76 4.28 10.76
CA LEU A 21 14.13 4.29 12.18
C LEU A 21 13.04 4.97 13.01
N CYS A 22 12.80 4.45 14.21
CA CYS A 22 11.93 5.09 15.19
C CYS A 22 12.76 5.76 16.32
N PRO A 23 12.13 6.63 17.14
CA PRO A 23 12.82 7.29 18.26
C PRO A 23 13.41 6.35 19.31
N LYS A 24 12.93 5.10 19.37
CA LYS A 24 13.48 4.04 20.25
C LYS A 24 14.57 3.19 19.57
N ASN A 25 15.13 3.66 18.45
CA ASN A 25 16.20 3.02 17.69
C ASN A 25 15.85 1.64 17.08
N HIS A 26 14.56 1.29 16.91
CA HIS A 26 14.23 0.16 16.06
C HIS A 26 14.48 0.55 14.61
N SER A 27 15.21 -0.30 13.88
CA SER A 27 15.62 -0.07 12.50
C SER A 27 15.07 -1.15 11.57
N PHE A 28 14.58 -0.74 10.41
CA PHE A 28 14.00 -1.61 9.38
C PHE A 28 14.62 -1.26 8.03
N ASP A 29 15.47 -2.12 7.52
CA ASP A 29 16.17 -1.90 6.26
C ASP A 29 15.20 -1.87 5.07
N ILE A 30 15.44 -0.95 4.15
CA ILE A 30 14.76 -0.91 2.86
C ILE A 30 15.46 -1.92 1.94
N ALA A 31 14.70 -2.90 1.45
CA ALA A 31 15.20 -3.88 0.51
C ALA A 31 15.71 -3.21 -0.78
N LYS A 32 16.65 -3.84 -1.49
CA LYS A 32 17.15 -3.34 -2.79
C LYS A 32 16.04 -3.09 -3.81
N SER A 33 14.93 -3.79 -3.69
CA SER A 33 13.71 -3.61 -4.48
C SER A 33 12.79 -2.50 -3.99
N GLY A 34 13.16 -1.72 -2.97
CA GLY A 34 12.46 -0.50 -2.57
C GLY A 34 11.37 -0.66 -1.52
N TYR A 35 11.03 -1.87 -1.05
CA TYR A 35 10.07 -2.05 0.05
C TYR A 35 10.76 -2.18 1.41
N VAL A 36 10.04 -1.83 2.48
CA VAL A 36 10.44 -2.12 3.87
C VAL A 36 9.62 -3.29 4.43
N ASN A 37 10.25 -4.15 5.25
CA ASN A 37 9.53 -5.23 5.92
C ASN A 37 9.18 -4.82 7.36
N LEU A 38 7.90 -4.55 7.61
CA LEU A 38 7.36 -4.19 8.91
C LEU A 38 6.49 -5.30 9.54
N LEU A 39 6.46 -6.49 8.90
CA LEU A 39 5.78 -7.65 9.45
C LEU A 39 6.66 -8.32 10.51
N LEU A 40 6.28 -8.20 11.78
CA LEU A 40 6.92 -8.89 12.89
C LEU A 40 6.38 -10.32 12.96
N ASN A 41 7.29 -11.31 13.00
CA ASN A 41 7.02 -12.74 13.18
C ASN A 41 6.04 -13.38 12.15
N SER A 42 6.61 -13.93 11.10
CA SER A 42 5.92 -14.88 10.22
C SER A 42 6.03 -16.33 10.74
N SER A 43 5.83 -16.55 12.04
CA SER A 43 6.02 -17.88 12.66
C SER A 43 4.92 -18.89 12.35
N GLN A 44 3.90 -18.53 11.59
CA GLN A 44 2.88 -19.47 11.12
C GLN A 44 2.68 -19.34 9.61
N GLY A 45 3.15 -20.35 8.90
CA GLY A 45 3.10 -20.68 7.49
C GLY A 45 2.18 -19.88 6.55
N HIS A 46 2.68 -19.67 5.34
CA HIS A 46 2.00 -19.15 4.16
C HIS A 46 1.20 -17.85 4.32
N HIS A 47 1.91 -16.76 4.22
CA HIS A 47 1.32 -15.44 4.23
C HIS A 47 1.38 -14.84 2.83
N GLY A 48 0.21 -14.74 2.19
CA GLY A 48 0.03 -14.19 0.85
C GLY A 48 0.23 -15.20 -0.28
N ASP A 49 0.06 -14.73 -1.49
CA ASP A 49 0.23 -15.52 -2.71
C ASP A 49 1.67 -16.02 -2.86
N ASP A 50 1.82 -17.27 -3.26
CA ASP A 50 3.13 -17.79 -3.65
C ASP A 50 3.60 -17.18 -4.98
N LYS A 51 4.86 -17.47 -5.36
CA LYS A 51 5.45 -16.90 -6.58
C LYS A 51 4.69 -17.27 -7.85
N LEU A 52 4.10 -18.47 -7.89
CA LEU A 52 3.36 -18.94 -9.06
C LEU A 52 2.02 -18.22 -9.16
N MET A 53 1.32 -18.07 -8.05
CA MET A 53 0.05 -17.32 -7.98
C MET A 53 0.24 -15.85 -8.36
N VAL A 54 1.26 -15.19 -7.82
CA VAL A 54 1.58 -13.79 -8.17
C VAL A 54 1.85 -13.66 -9.66
N ARG A 55 2.64 -14.58 -10.23
CA ARG A 55 2.95 -14.59 -11.67
C ARG A 55 1.71 -14.83 -12.52
N ALA A 56 0.90 -15.84 -12.17
CA ALA A 56 -0.31 -16.18 -12.92
C ALA A 56 -1.32 -15.00 -12.91
N ARG A 57 -1.49 -14.34 -11.76
CA ARG A 57 -2.33 -13.14 -11.64
C ARG A 57 -1.82 -12.02 -12.53
N ARG A 58 -0.52 -11.75 -12.49
CA ARG A 58 0.11 -10.75 -13.33
C ARG A 58 -0.09 -11.03 -14.81
N ASP A 59 0.23 -12.27 -15.26
CA ASP A 59 0.08 -12.69 -16.65
C ASP A 59 -1.38 -12.55 -17.12
N PHE A 60 -2.35 -12.72 -16.22
CA PHE A 60 -3.77 -12.51 -16.49
C PHE A 60 -4.12 -11.01 -16.60
N LEU A 61 -3.67 -10.20 -15.65
CA LEU A 61 -3.96 -8.77 -15.63
C LEU A 61 -3.27 -8.03 -16.80
N ASP A 62 -2.05 -8.42 -17.15
CA ASP A 62 -1.30 -7.86 -18.28
C ASP A 62 -1.96 -8.15 -19.65
N LYS A 63 -2.92 -9.08 -19.72
CA LYS A 63 -3.76 -9.32 -20.91
C LYS A 63 -4.91 -8.34 -21.08
N GLY A 64 -5.10 -7.41 -20.13
CA GLY A 64 -6.10 -6.36 -20.20
C GLY A 64 -7.55 -6.79 -19.91
N TYR A 65 -7.79 -8.01 -19.44
CA TYR A 65 -9.16 -8.48 -19.14
C TYR A 65 -9.85 -7.62 -18.07
N TYR A 66 -9.08 -6.98 -17.20
CA TYR A 66 -9.58 -6.13 -16.12
C TYR A 66 -9.41 -4.63 -16.37
N ASP A 67 -8.95 -4.21 -17.54
CA ASP A 67 -8.65 -2.80 -17.82
C ASP A 67 -9.83 -1.86 -17.55
N ARG A 68 -11.04 -2.27 -17.93
CA ARG A 68 -12.27 -1.48 -17.66
C ARG A 68 -12.55 -1.37 -16.16
N PHE A 69 -12.33 -2.44 -15.41
CA PHE A 69 -12.52 -2.42 -13.97
C PHE A 69 -11.44 -1.59 -13.28
N ILE A 70 -10.18 -1.74 -13.69
CA ILE A 70 -9.06 -0.94 -13.19
C ILE A 70 -9.30 0.55 -13.45
N ALA A 71 -9.77 0.91 -14.65
CA ALA A 71 -10.11 2.29 -14.99
C ALA A 71 -11.25 2.83 -14.12
N ALA A 72 -12.33 2.05 -13.93
CA ALA A 72 -13.45 2.45 -13.08
C ALA A 72 -13.04 2.66 -11.61
N VAL A 73 -12.19 1.80 -11.08
CA VAL A 73 -11.59 1.96 -9.72
C VAL A 73 -10.76 3.25 -9.65
N ALA A 74 -9.93 3.49 -10.66
CA ALA A 74 -9.05 4.65 -10.71
C ALA A 74 -9.84 5.96 -10.82
N ASP A 75 -10.87 6.00 -11.67
CA ASP A 75 -11.74 7.18 -11.83
C ASP A 75 -12.52 7.47 -10.56
N ALA A 76 -13.10 6.43 -9.91
CA ALA A 76 -13.81 6.57 -8.65
C ALA A 76 -12.89 7.08 -7.54
N ALA A 77 -11.69 6.54 -7.41
CA ALA A 77 -10.70 7.02 -6.45
C ALA A 77 -10.38 8.50 -6.69
N ALA A 78 -10.03 8.88 -7.93
CA ALA A 78 -9.66 10.25 -8.27
C ALA A 78 -10.80 11.26 -8.05
N GLU A 79 -12.07 10.85 -8.14
CA GLU A 79 -13.22 11.70 -7.87
C GLU A 79 -13.22 12.20 -6.43
N PHE A 80 -13.02 11.30 -5.46
CA PHE A 80 -13.11 11.60 -4.03
C PHE A 80 -11.78 12.04 -3.41
N THR A 81 -10.66 11.77 -4.04
CA THR A 81 -9.33 12.16 -3.55
C THR A 81 -9.23 13.69 -3.43
N PRO A 82 -8.79 14.26 -2.29
CA PRO A 82 -8.52 15.69 -2.16
C PRO A 82 -7.31 16.12 -3.02
N PRO A 83 -7.09 17.45 -3.22
CA PRO A 83 -5.98 17.97 -4.04
C PRO A 83 -4.59 17.48 -3.62
N GLU A 84 -4.37 17.32 -2.33
CA GLU A 84 -3.15 16.75 -1.71
C GLU A 84 -3.59 15.58 -0.84
N ALA A 85 -3.27 14.35 -1.23
CA ALA A 85 -3.78 13.15 -0.56
C ALA A 85 -2.72 12.12 -0.23
N THR A 86 -2.95 11.42 0.86
CA THR A 86 -2.29 10.14 1.15
C THR A 86 -3.27 9.00 0.88
N VAL A 87 -2.93 8.14 -0.07
CA VAL A 87 -3.70 6.96 -0.48
C VAL A 87 -3.02 5.71 0.04
N LEU A 88 -3.75 4.89 0.79
CA LEU A 88 -3.31 3.57 1.25
C LEU A 88 -3.96 2.49 0.40
N ASP A 89 -3.16 1.68 -0.29
CA ASP A 89 -3.63 0.46 -0.96
C ASP A 89 -3.37 -0.75 -0.05
N ALA A 90 -4.41 -1.20 0.62
CA ALA A 90 -4.37 -2.29 1.59
C ALA A 90 -4.58 -3.64 0.90
N GLY A 91 -3.48 -4.35 0.65
CA GLY A 91 -3.41 -5.56 -0.19
C GLY A 91 -3.10 -5.20 -1.64
N CYS A 92 -2.12 -4.32 -1.85
CA CYS A 92 -1.80 -3.75 -3.16
C CYS A 92 -1.29 -4.76 -4.20
N GLY A 93 -0.91 -5.97 -3.78
CA GLY A 93 -0.36 -6.97 -4.66
C GLY A 93 0.83 -6.46 -5.46
N GLU A 94 0.76 -6.58 -6.79
CA GLU A 94 1.79 -6.08 -7.71
C GLU A 94 1.61 -4.60 -8.10
N GLY A 95 0.67 -3.87 -7.49
CA GLY A 95 0.51 -2.42 -7.64
C GLY A 95 -0.16 -1.95 -8.92
N ILE A 96 -0.93 -2.80 -9.62
CA ILE A 96 -1.59 -2.40 -10.86
C ILE A 96 -2.70 -1.39 -10.61
N TYR A 97 -3.53 -1.60 -9.57
CA TYR A 97 -4.57 -0.65 -9.15
C TYR A 97 -3.94 0.62 -8.57
N SER A 98 -2.92 0.46 -7.72
CA SER A 98 -2.16 1.57 -7.15
C SER A 98 -1.66 2.54 -8.24
N LEU A 99 -1.05 2.01 -9.30
CA LEU A 99 -0.53 2.82 -10.41
C LEU A 99 -1.65 3.52 -11.18
N ALA A 100 -2.75 2.80 -11.44
CA ALA A 100 -3.89 3.37 -12.17
C ALA A 100 -4.53 4.53 -11.38
N VAL A 101 -4.72 4.34 -10.08
CA VAL A 101 -5.27 5.38 -9.18
C VAL A 101 -4.35 6.60 -9.12
N LEU A 102 -3.05 6.40 -8.93
CA LEU A 102 -2.11 7.52 -8.86
C LEU A 102 -2.13 8.35 -10.16
N ARG A 103 -2.12 7.68 -11.32
CA ARG A 103 -2.23 8.35 -12.63
C ARG A 103 -3.55 9.08 -12.83
N ALA A 104 -4.66 8.54 -12.34
CA ALA A 104 -5.96 9.20 -12.43
C ALA A 104 -6.02 10.46 -11.54
N ILE A 105 -5.44 10.39 -10.34
CA ILE A 105 -5.28 11.54 -9.44
C ILE A 105 -4.46 12.65 -10.11
N GLU A 106 -3.31 12.31 -10.67
CA GLU A 106 -2.44 13.25 -11.41
C GLU A 106 -3.15 13.85 -12.62
N LYS A 107 -3.85 13.03 -13.39
CA LYS A 107 -4.64 13.49 -14.55
C LYS A 107 -5.77 14.46 -14.15
N ALA A 108 -6.31 14.31 -12.95
CA ALA A 108 -7.28 15.24 -12.38
C ALA A 108 -6.64 16.54 -11.83
N GLY A 109 -5.33 16.75 -12.01
CA GLY A 109 -4.60 17.91 -11.51
C GLY A 109 -4.37 17.91 -10.01
N LYS A 110 -4.48 16.74 -9.36
CA LYS A 110 -4.28 16.53 -7.92
C LYS A 110 -2.93 15.87 -7.68
N HIS A 111 -2.45 15.88 -6.44
CA HIS A 111 -1.24 15.19 -6.02
C HIS A 111 -1.56 14.09 -5.01
N GLY A 112 -1.08 12.88 -5.25
CA GLY A 112 -1.27 11.73 -4.38
C GLY A 112 0.05 11.09 -3.96
N GLU A 113 0.25 10.88 -2.66
CA GLU A 113 1.28 9.99 -2.14
C GLU A 113 0.67 8.60 -1.90
N LEU A 114 1.28 7.55 -2.47
CA LEU A 114 0.75 6.20 -2.37
C LEU A 114 1.59 5.33 -1.45
N LEU A 115 0.92 4.74 -0.46
CA LEU A 115 1.43 3.67 0.38
C LEU A 115 0.78 2.35 -0.02
N GLY A 116 1.57 1.41 -0.55
CA GLY A 116 1.15 0.04 -0.82
C GLY A 116 1.55 -0.91 0.30
N VAL A 117 0.58 -1.62 0.85
CA VAL A 117 0.79 -2.65 1.87
C VAL A 117 0.39 -4.00 1.30
N ASP A 118 1.28 -4.98 1.41
CA ASP A 118 0.97 -6.37 1.08
C ASP A 118 1.80 -7.31 1.96
N ILE A 119 1.29 -8.52 2.19
CA ILE A 119 2.00 -9.53 2.96
C ILE A 119 3.03 -10.29 2.10
N SER A 120 2.86 -10.28 0.78
CA SER A 120 3.71 -10.97 -0.19
C SER A 120 4.91 -10.11 -0.61
N LYS A 121 6.10 -10.47 -0.15
CA LYS A 121 7.36 -9.85 -0.60
C LYS A 121 7.53 -9.94 -2.12
N THR A 122 7.07 -11.03 -2.72
CA THR A 122 7.16 -11.25 -4.17
C THR A 122 6.28 -10.25 -4.93
N ALA A 123 5.05 -10.02 -4.46
CA ALA A 123 4.15 -9.05 -5.06
C ALA A 123 4.76 -7.64 -4.99
N LEU A 124 5.29 -7.23 -3.83
CA LEU A 124 5.92 -5.93 -3.66
C LEU A 124 7.18 -5.72 -4.51
N GLN A 125 7.93 -6.79 -4.81
CA GLN A 125 9.04 -6.73 -5.77
C GLN A 125 8.57 -6.40 -7.19
N TYR A 126 7.35 -6.77 -7.57
CA TYR A 126 6.76 -6.35 -8.84
C TYR A 126 6.16 -4.95 -8.75
N ALA A 127 5.49 -4.62 -7.65
CA ALA A 127 4.93 -3.28 -7.43
C ALA A 127 6.01 -2.19 -7.50
N SER A 128 7.19 -2.42 -6.91
CA SER A 128 8.30 -1.47 -6.92
C SER A 128 8.86 -1.15 -8.32
N LYS A 129 8.62 -2.03 -9.29
CA LYS A 129 9.00 -1.81 -10.68
C LYS A 129 7.98 -1.01 -11.47
N ARG A 130 6.75 -0.84 -10.94
CA ARG A 130 5.69 -0.07 -11.59
C ARG A 130 5.86 1.43 -11.40
N SER A 131 6.28 1.85 -10.20
CA SER A 131 6.61 3.24 -9.91
C SER A 131 7.67 3.34 -8.80
N PRO A 132 8.68 4.20 -8.96
CA PRO A 132 9.63 4.54 -7.90
C PRO A 132 8.99 5.39 -6.78
N ASP A 133 7.84 6.01 -7.05
CA ASP A 133 7.16 6.92 -6.15
C ASP A 133 6.30 6.19 -5.10
N PHE A 134 6.13 4.88 -5.25
CA PHE A 134 5.43 4.08 -4.25
C PHE A 134 6.25 3.94 -2.97
N THR A 135 5.63 4.24 -1.85
CA THR A 135 6.08 3.74 -0.55
C THR A 135 5.50 2.35 -0.35
N LEU A 136 6.34 1.32 -0.26
CA LEU A 136 5.90 -0.06 -0.18
C LEU A 136 6.33 -0.71 1.13
N CYS A 137 5.40 -1.38 1.81
CA CYS A 137 5.75 -2.09 3.02
C CYS A 137 5.11 -3.49 3.10
N VAL A 138 5.91 -4.47 3.56
CA VAL A 138 5.40 -5.81 3.92
C VAL A 138 4.74 -5.70 5.27
N ALA A 139 3.41 -5.83 5.32
CA ALA A 139 2.63 -5.85 6.54
C ALA A 139 1.28 -6.53 6.32
N SER A 140 0.55 -6.79 7.41
CA SER A 140 -0.80 -7.34 7.36
C SER A 140 -1.84 -6.23 7.35
N CYS A 141 -2.91 -6.39 6.56
CA CYS A 141 -4.09 -5.51 6.62
C CYS A 141 -4.77 -5.53 8.01
N ALA A 142 -4.54 -6.59 8.80
CA ALA A 142 -5.06 -6.67 10.17
C ALA A 142 -4.25 -5.86 11.19
N HIS A 143 -3.06 -5.39 10.83
CA HIS A 143 -2.18 -4.57 11.67
C HIS A 143 -1.37 -3.64 10.76
N LEU A 144 -2.03 -2.61 10.28
CA LEU A 144 -1.42 -1.63 9.38
C LEU A 144 -0.38 -0.78 10.13
N PRO A 145 0.87 -0.72 9.69
CA PRO A 145 1.91 0.12 10.30
C PRO A 145 1.77 1.57 9.87
N VAL A 146 0.59 2.13 10.06
CA VAL A 146 0.18 3.46 9.61
C VAL A 146 -0.41 4.22 10.79
N GLU A 147 -0.12 5.51 10.90
CA GLU A 147 -0.62 6.39 11.94
C GLU A 147 -2.14 6.54 11.87
N ASP A 148 -2.78 6.66 13.05
CA ASP A 148 -4.22 6.83 13.16
C ASP A 148 -4.65 8.14 12.49
N GLY A 149 -5.74 8.11 11.71
CA GLY A 149 -6.29 9.28 11.07
C GLY A 149 -5.31 10.02 10.13
N SER A 150 -4.43 9.29 9.43
CA SER A 150 -3.37 9.88 8.61
C SER A 150 -3.57 9.74 7.10
N VAL A 151 -4.49 8.86 6.65
CA VAL A 151 -4.74 8.65 5.22
C VAL A 151 -6.08 9.24 4.78
N ASP A 152 -6.12 9.78 3.58
CA ASP A 152 -7.32 10.38 3.01
C ASP A 152 -8.20 9.33 2.34
N GLU A 153 -7.59 8.29 1.79
CA GLU A 153 -8.28 7.23 1.08
C GLU A 153 -7.63 5.88 1.33
N VAL A 154 -8.47 4.85 1.53
CA VAL A 154 -8.06 3.45 1.57
C VAL A 154 -8.63 2.73 0.35
N LEU A 155 -7.77 2.08 -0.42
CA LEU A 155 -8.15 1.10 -1.44
C LEU A 155 -8.07 -0.29 -0.82
N ASN A 156 -9.09 -1.11 -1.03
CA ASN A 156 -9.12 -2.51 -0.59
C ASN A 156 -9.73 -3.39 -1.69
N ILE A 157 -8.95 -3.64 -2.75
CA ILE A 157 -9.40 -4.34 -3.94
C ILE A 157 -8.95 -5.80 -3.90
N PHE A 158 -9.90 -6.73 -3.82
CA PHE A 158 -9.67 -8.18 -3.75
C PHE A 158 -8.72 -8.63 -2.62
N SER A 159 -8.74 -7.92 -1.50
CA SER A 159 -7.91 -8.21 -0.34
C SER A 159 -8.75 -8.35 0.94
N PRO A 160 -8.19 -8.89 2.04
CA PRO A 160 -8.93 -9.04 3.28
C PRO A 160 -9.49 -7.71 3.79
N PHE A 161 -10.77 -7.70 4.15
CA PHE A 161 -11.44 -6.54 4.70
C PHE A 161 -11.34 -6.52 6.23
N VAL A 162 -10.75 -5.47 6.77
CA VAL A 162 -10.54 -5.26 8.22
C VAL A 162 -11.05 -3.86 8.59
N PRO A 163 -12.37 -3.72 8.79
CA PRO A 163 -13.02 -2.41 8.93
C PRO A 163 -12.46 -1.58 10.09
N GLU A 164 -12.07 -2.21 11.20
CA GLU A 164 -11.54 -1.51 12.38
C GLU A 164 -10.19 -0.85 12.07
N GLU A 165 -9.30 -1.54 11.35
CA GLU A 165 -8.01 -1.00 10.95
C GLU A 165 -8.16 0.10 9.89
N PHE A 166 -9.08 -0.09 8.94
CA PHE A 166 -9.32 0.93 7.92
C PHE A 166 -9.95 2.20 8.52
N ALA A 167 -10.90 2.05 9.44
CA ALA A 167 -11.47 3.18 10.17
C ALA A 167 -10.43 3.90 11.05
N ARG A 168 -9.48 3.15 11.65
CA ARG A 168 -8.41 3.72 12.46
C ARG A 168 -7.48 4.62 11.66
N VAL A 169 -7.05 4.18 10.47
CA VAL A 169 -6.06 4.90 9.66
C VAL A 169 -6.66 6.05 8.84
N LEU A 170 -7.95 5.96 8.49
CA LEU A 170 -8.63 7.01 7.76
C LEU A 170 -8.79 8.29 8.57
N LYS A 171 -8.52 9.41 7.93
CA LYS A 171 -8.91 10.72 8.45
C LYS A 171 -10.43 10.81 8.58
N ARG A 172 -10.89 11.70 9.46
CA ARG A 172 -12.32 12.01 9.52
C ARG A 172 -12.80 12.59 8.18
N GLY A 173 -13.78 11.94 7.56
CA GLY A 173 -14.25 12.28 6.22
C GLY A 173 -13.43 11.67 5.08
N GLY A 174 -12.48 10.79 5.41
CA GLY A 174 -11.75 10.00 4.41
C GLY A 174 -12.62 8.90 3.79
N TYR A 175 -12.15 8.33 2.69
CA TYR A 175 -12.92 7.40 1.86
C TYR A 175 -12.32 6.00 1.88
N LEU A 176 -13.20 5.00 1.81
CA LEU A 176 -12.85 3.61 1.57
C LEU A 176 -13.44 3.18 0.22
N LEU A 177 -12.59 2.81 -0.73
CA LEU A 177 -12.97 2.22 -2.00
C LEU A 177 -12.71 0.72 -1.97
N ARG A 178 -13.79 -0.06 -2.19
CA ARG A 178 -13.75 -1.51 -2.13
C ARG A 178 -14.54 -2.16 -3.25
#